data_1891fb5a300547d5e6669b7b3d75c82e
#
_entry.id   1891fb5a300547d5e6669b7b3d75c82e
#
_cell.length_a   1.000
_cell.length_b   1.000
_cell.length_c   1.000
_cell.angle_alpha   90.00
_cell.angle_beta   90.00
_cell.angle_gamma   90.00
#
_symmetry.space_group_name_H-M   'P 1'
#
loop_
_entity.id
_entity.type
_entity.pdbx_description
1 polymer ?
#
loop_
_entity_poly.entity_id
_entity_poly.type
_entity_poly.pdbx_seq_one_letter_code
_entity_poly.pdbx_strand_id
1 'polypeptide(L)'
;MIVGQQNELSLRPVSESDIPWLVALRQETMGNYLNLSGMSTSQQDLLNRVLFNFKETQIIQSHRKDIGMIKLVREESCWNLIQLQIVPAFQEKGIGTTLIKNLIAEARQADASVILSVLKKNPVKSLYEKLGFQVIAEDEHSYKMQIKKEE
;
A
#
# COMPACT_ATOMS: atom_id res chain seq x y z
N MET A 1 -9.78 -25.51 6.03
CA MET A 1 -10.66 -24.54 5.52
C MET A 1 -9.96 -23.29 5.11
N ILE A 2 -10.11 -22.97 3.88
CA ILE A 2 -9.37 -21.90 3.26
C ILE A 2 -9.73 -20.55 3.85
N VAL A 3 -10.97 -20.42 4.22
CA VAL A 3 -11.46 -19.20 4.84
C VAL A 3 -10.61 -18.83 6.04
N GLY A 4 -10.07 -19.81 6.74
CA GLY A 4 -9.25 -19.58 7.91
C GLY A 4 -8.03 -18.73 7.65
N GLN A 5 -7.37 -18.91 6.50
CA GLN A 5 -6.17 -18.12 6.21
C GLN A 5 -6.48 -16.66 6.01
N GLN A 6 -7.54 -16.34 5.27
CA GLN A 6 -7.92 -14.96 5.06
C GLN A 6 -8.50 -14.33 6.31
N ASN A 7 -9.18 -15.12 7.12
CA ASN A 7 -9.71 -14.63 8.39
C ASN A 7 -8.60 -14.32 9.40
N GLU A 8 -7.39 -14.84 9.14
CA GLU A 8 -6.25 -14.54 10.00
C GLU A 8 -5.62 -13.18 9.72
N LEU A 9 -5.97 -12.57 8.60
CA LEU A 9 -5.51 -11.21 8.31
C LEU A 9 -6.33 -10.21 9.10
N SER A 10 -5.65 -9.27 9.72
CA SER A 10 -6.29 -8.20 10.45
C SER A 10 -5.48 -6.92 10.30
N LEU A 11 -6.11 -5.80 10.64
CA LEU A 11 -5.46 -4.49 10.64
C LEU A 11 -5.54 -3.94 12.05
N ARG A 12 -4.45 -3.36 12.53
CA ARG A 12 -4.45 -2.67 13.81
C ARG A 12 -3.98 -1.23 13.65
N PRO A 13 -4.39 -0.35 14.56
CA PRO A 13 -3.91 1.04 14.51
C PRO A 13 -2.39 1.10 14.67
N VAL A 14 -1.77 2.08 14.01
CA VAL A 14 -0.35 2.35 14.15
C VAL A 14 -0.10 3.04 15.50
N SER A 15 1.08 2.84 16.05
CA SER A 15 1.56 3.59 17.21
C SER A 15 2.96 4.11 16.94
N GLU A 16 3.40 5.09 17.75
CA GLU A 16 4.72 5.68 17.56
C GLU A 16 5.84 4.66 17.71
N SER A 17 5.63 3.63 18.53
CA SER A 17 6.62 2.56 18.70
C SER A 17 6.82 1.73 17.42
N ASP A 18 5.92 1.83 16.46
CA ASP A 18 6.05 1.13 15.17
C ASP A 18 7.02 1.85 14.21
N ILE A 19 7.38 3.11 14.48
CA ILE A 19 8.14 3.93 13.53
C ILE A 19 9.43 3.26 13.08
N PRO A 20 10.30 2.76 13.99
CA PRO A 20 11.55 2.13 13.52
C PRO A 20 11.32 0.94 12.60
N TRP A 21 10.30 0.13 12.90
CA TRP A 21 9.95 -1.02 12.08
C TRP A 21 9.43 -0.59 10.71
N LEU A 22 8.63 0.48 10.68
CA LEU A 22 8.09 1.01 9.41
C LEU A 22 9.18 1.58 8.52
N VAL A 23 10.17 2.27 9.10
CA VAL A 23 11.31 2.77 8.34
C VAL A 23 12.10 1.61 7.73
N ALA A 24 12.38 0.57 8.53
CA ALA A 24 13.08 -0.61 8.06
C ALA A 24 12.29 -1.34 6.96
N LEU A 25 10.98 -1.46 7.14
CA LEU A 25 10.11 -2.09 6.14
C LEU A 25 10.16 -1.33 4.82
N ARG A 26 10.10 0.00 4.86
CA ARG A 26 10.19 0.80 3.64
C ARG A 26 11.53 0.63 2.95
N GLN A 27 12.62 0.64 3.71
CA GLN A 27 13.95 0.39 3.16
C GLN A 27 14.00 -0.97 2.47
N GLU A 28 13.48 -1.99 3.11
CA GLU A 28 13.52 -3.36 2.61
C GLU A 28 12.66 -3.56 1.36
N THR A 29 11.47 -2.97 1.34
CA THR A 29 10.52 -3.21 0.24
C THR A 29 10.64 -2.20 -0.90
N MET A 30 11.10 -0.99 -0.62
CA MET A 30 11.10 0.11 -1.59
C MET A 30 12.48 0.64 -1.92
N GLY A 31 13.49 0.34 -1.08
CA GLY A 31 14.80 0.96 -1.23
C GLY A 31 15.41 0.77 -2.61
N ASN A 32 15.33 -0.45 -3.15
CA ASN A 32 15.89 -0.74 -4.46
C ASN A 32 15.18 0.05 -5.57
N TYR A 33 13.85 0.10 -5.54
CA TYR A 33 13.10 0.85 -6.56
C TYR A 33 13.35 2.35 -6.46
N LEU A 34 13.48 2.88 -5.25
CA LEU A 34 13.79 4.28 -5.05
C LEU A 34 15.19 4.60 -5.62
N ASN A 35 16.18 3.76 -5.32
CA ASN A 35 17.53 3.93 -5.86
C ASN A 35 17.55 3.88 -7.38
N LEU A 36 16.84 2.92 -7.97
CA LEU A 36 16.75 2.80 -9.42
C LEU A 36 16.07 4.01 -10.05
N SER A 37 15.23 4.69 -9.31
CA SER A 37 14.52 5.88 -9.76
C SER A 37 15.30 7.18 -9.47
N GLY A 38 16.50 7.07 -8.90
CA GLY A 38 17.29 8.25 -8.55
C GLY A 38 16.78 9.00 -7.34
N MET A 39 15.96 8.36 -6.52
CA MET A 39 15.36 8.98 -5.35
C MET A 39 16.14 8.62 -4.08
N SER A 40 16.10 9.52 -3.10
CA SER A 40 16.85 9.34 -1.87
C SER A 40 16.33 8.19 -1.03
N THR A 41 17.26 7.41 -0.46
CA THR A 41 16.96 6.37 0.54
C THR A 41 17.67 6.66 1.86
N SER A 42 17.96 7.95 2.13
CA SER A 42 18.53 8.32 3.43
C SER A 42 17.53 7.98 4.53
N GLN A 43 18.07 7.75 5.74
CA GLN A 43 17.20 7.44 6.89
C GLN A 43 16.21 8.57 7.14
N GLN A 44 16.63 9.83 6.96
CA GLN A 44 15.75 10.96 7.18
C GLN A 44 14.60 10.98 6.16
N ASP A 45 14.90 10.71 4.90
CA ASP A 45 13.84 10.70 3.86
C ASP A 45 12.89 9.54 4.02
N LEU A 46 13.41 8.37 4.41
CA LEU A 46 12.55 7.23 4.71
C LEU A 46 11.63 7.54 5.90
N LEU A 47 12.18 8.17 6.93
CA LEU A 47 11.40 8.58 8.09
C LEU A 47 10.34 9.61 7.72
N ASN A 48 10.71 10.61 6.92
CA ASN A 48 9.75 11.63 6.49
C ASN A 48 8.56 11.00 5.79
N ARG A 49 8.79 9.98 4.97
CA ARG A 49 7.72 9.31 4.25
C ARG A 49 6.84 8.48 5.19
N VAL A 50 7.42 7.86 6.19
CA VAL A 50 6.67 7.14 7.22
C VAL A 50 5.77 8.10 8.00
N LEU A 51 6.29 9.28 8.32
CA LEU A 51 5.55 10.27 9.11
C LEU A 51 4.47 10.99 8.30
N PHE A 52 4.59 11.03 6.99
CA PHE A 52 3.57 11.65 6.14
C PHE A 52 2.24 10.91 6.32
N ASN A 53 1.22 11.62 6.76
CA ASN A 53 -0.10 11.05 7.06
C ASN A 53 0.00 9.83 7.97
N PHE A 54 0.84 9.90 8.98
CA PHE A 54 1.13 8.78 9.88
C PHE A 54 -0.12 8.18 10.50
N LYS A 55 -1.07 9.03 10.87
CA LYS A 55 -2.31 8.58 11.54
C LYS A 55 -3.19 7.71 10.64
N GLU A 56 -3.00 7.78 9.34
CA GLU A 56 -3.75 6.99 8.37
C GLU A 56 -3.14 5.63 8.13
N THR A 57 -2.07 5.29 8.86
CA THR A 57 -1.38 4.01 8.73
C THR A 57 -2.06 2.96 9.59
N GLN A 58 -2.23 1.78 9.03
CA GLN A 58 -2.63 0.59 9.79
C GLN A 58 -1.58 -0.49 9.58
N ILE A 59 -1.32 -1.26 10.62
CA ILE A 59 -0.39 -2.38 10.54
C ILE A 59 -1.17 -3.63 10.14
N ILE A 60 -0.65 -4.34 9.15
CA ILE A 60 -1.25 -5.58 8.66
C ILE A 60 -0.70 -6.72 9.50
N GLN A 61 -1.59 -7.54 10.04
CA GLN A 61 -1.20 -8.69 10.85
C GLN A 61 -1.71 -9.98 10.24
N SER A 62 -0.92 -11.02 10.38
CA SER A 62 -1.30 -12.39 10.08
C SER A 62 -1.01 -13.21 11.32
N HIS A 63 -2.02 -13.88 11.88
CA HIS A 63 -1.87 -14.63 13.11
C HIS A 63 -1.24 -13.79 14.23
N ARG A 64 -1.67 -12.52 14.33
CA ARG A 64 -1.18 -11.57 15.34
C ARG A 64 0.27 -11.14 15.15
N LYS A 65 0.87 -11.48 14.03
CA LYS A 65 2.24 -11.06 13.70
C LYS A 65 2.19 -9.89 12.71
N ASP A 66 2.97 -8.86 12.97
CA ASP A 66 3.08 -7.70 12.08
C ASP A 66 3.78 -8.12 10.80
N ILE A 67 3.11 -8.01 9.65
CA ILE A 67 3.65 -8.46 8.37
C ILE A 67 3.66 -7.37 7.30
N GLY A 68 3.10 -6.22 7.59
CA GLY A 68 3.07 -5.14 6.60
C GLY A 68 2.35 -3.91 7.12
N MET A 69 2.14 -2.98 6.21
CA MET A 69 1.40 -1.76 6.52
C MET A 69 0.60 -1.31 5.33
N ILE A 70 -0.48 -0.60 5.61
CA ILE A 70 -1.29 0.06 4.59
C ILE A 70 -1.59 1.48 5.07
N LYS A 71 -1.43 2.45 4.19
CA LYS A 71 -1.73 3.85 4.48
C LYS A 71 -2.74 4.33 3.46
N LEU A 72 -3.95 4.58 3.92
CA LEU A 72 -5.09 4.91 3.07
C LEU A 72 -5.79 6.14 3.62
N VAL A 73 -5.94 7.16 2.77
CA VAL A 73 -6.70 8.36 3.11
C VAL A 73 -8.06 8.26 2.45
N ARG A 74 -9.11 8.20 3.27
CA ARG A 74 -10.49 8.10 2.79
C ARG A 74 -11.09 9.50 2.70
N GLU A 75 -11.04 10.05 1.51
CA GLU A 75 -11.72 11.31 1.24
C GLU A 75 -13.08 11.03 0.60
N GLU A 76 -13.92 12.04 0.50
CA GLU A 76 -15.34 11.86 0.24
C GLU A 76 -15.65 10.97 -0.96
N SER A 77 -15.11 11.29 -2.13
CA SER A 77 -15.42 10.55 -3.35
C SER A 77 -14.19 9.93 -4.00
N CYS A 78 -13.03 10.09 -3.39
CA CYS A 78 -11.78 9.58 -3.96
C CYS A 78 -10.84 9.20 -2.82
N TRP A 79 -10.62 7.92 -2.66
CA TRP A 79 -9.71 7.40 -1.63
C TRP A 79 -8.31 7.31 -2.20
N ASN A 80 -7.32 7.67 -1.41
CA ASN A 80 -5.93 7.64 -1.85
C ASN A 80 -5.15 6.56 -1.10
N LEU A 81 -4.75 5.53 -1.83
CA LEU A 81 -3.87 4.49 -1.28
C LEU A 81 -2.43 5.00 -1.40
N ILE A 82 -1.89 5.49 -0.29
CA ILE A 82 -0.57 6.12 -0.28
C ILE A 82 0.55 5.10 -0.24
N GLN A 83 0.41 4.06 0.58
CA GLN A 83 1.44 3.03 0.74
C GLN A 83 0.80 1.69 1.07
N LEU A 84 1.39 0.63 0.52
CA LEU A 84 1.08 -0.75 0.86
C LEU A 84 2.38 -1.53 0.77
N GLN A 85 2.84 -2.05 1.89
CA GLN A 85 4.10 -2.79 1.94
C GLN A 85 3.93 -4.04 2.78
N ILE A 86 4.49 -5.14 2.30
CA ILE A 86 4.41 -6.44 2.97
C ILE A 86 5.83 -6.98 3.08
N VAL A 87 6.19 -7.51 4.24
CA VAL A 87 7.54 -8.08 4.44
C VAL A 87 7.79 -9.17 3.39
N PRO A 88 9.03 -9.29 2.89
CA PRO A 88 9.31 -10.22 1.79
C PRO A 88 8.86 -11.65 2.05
N ALA A 89 8.98 -12.16 3.28
CA ALA A 89 8.59 -13.52 3.60
C ALA A 89 7.09 -13.79 3.39
N PHE A 90 6.27 -12.75 3.34
CA PHE A 90 4.83 -12.87 3.15
C PHE A 90 4.36 -12.35 1.79
N GLN A 91 5.28 -11.97 0.92
CA GLN A 91 4.94 -11.57 -0.45
C GLN A 91 4.61 -12.81 -1.29
N GLU A 92 3.92 -12.58 -2.42
CA GLU A 92 3.55 -13.62 -3.39
C GLU A 92 2.65 -14.71 -2.79
N LYS A 93 1.90 -14.36 -1.74
CA LYS A 93 0.92 -15.27 -1.11
C LYS A 93 -0.51 -14.75 -1.29
N GLY A 94 -0.70 -13.73 -2.11
CA GLY A 94 -2.02 -13.17 -2.38
C GLY A 94 -2.54 -12.21 -1.33
N ILE A 95 -1.73 -11.86 -0.33
CA ILE A 95 -2.16 -10.97 0.74
C ILE A 95 -2.47 -9.57 0.22
N GLY A 96 -1.55 -9.00 -0.57
CA GLY A 96 -1.77 -7.68 -1.15
C GLY A 96 -2.99 -7.64 -2.04
N THR A 97 -3.16 -8.66 -2.86
CA THR A 97 -4.33 -8.78 -3.74
C THR A 97 -5.62 -8.81 -2.93
N THR A 98 -5.66 -9.60 -1.86
CA THR A 98 -6.85 -9.69 -0.99
C THR A 98 -7.17 -8.34 -0.37
N LEU A 99 -6.15 -7.65 0.16
CA LEU A 99 -6.34 -6.34 0.79
C LEU A 99 -6.85 -5.30 -0.20
N ILE A 100 -6.30 -5.29 -1.42
CA ILE A 100 -6.72 -4.31 -2.43
C ILE A 100 -8.14 -4.61 -2.91
N LYS A 101 -8.49 -5.89 -3.10
CA LYS A 101 -9.86 -6.25 -3.47
C LYS A 101 -10.86 -5.81 -2.40
N ASN A 102 -10.52 -6.01 -1.13
CA ASN A 102 -11.38 -5.57 -0.03
C ASN A 102 -11.51 -4.06 -0.01
N LEU A 103 -10.41 -3.34 -0.23
CA LEU A 103 -10.40 -1.90 -0.31
C LEU A 103 -11.28 -1.37 -1.45
N ILE A 104 -11.19 -1.98 -2.61
CA ILE A 104 -12.01 -1.60 -3.76
C ILE A 104 -13.49 -1.80 -3.43
N ALA A 105 -13.84 -2.93 -2.81
CA ALA A 105 -15.22 -3.20 -2.42
C ALA A 105 -15.75 -2.18 -1.43
N GLU A 106 -14.95 -1.83 -0.42
CA GLU A 106 -15.32 -0.80 0.54
C GLU A 106 -15.54 0.56 -0.13
N ALA A 107 -14.61 0.94 -1.02
CA ALA A 107 -14.70 2.22 -1.71
C ALA A 107 -15.96 2.30 -2.57
N ARG A 108 -16.29 1.21 -3.25
CA ARG A 108 -17.50 1.17 -4.08
C ARG A 108 -18.77 1.29 -3.24
N GLN A 109 -18.79 0.69 -2.07
CA GLN A 109 -19.92 0.86 -1.15
C GLN A 109 -20.03 2.30 -0.67
N ALA A 110 -18.92 3.00 -0.55
CA ALA A 110 -18.89 4.41 -0.17
C ALA A 110 -19.03 5.36 -1.37
N ASP A 111 -19.25 4.81 -2.56
CA ASP A 111 -19.37 5.58 -3.79
C ASP A 111 -18.10 6.40 -4.08
N ALA A 112 -16.95 5.76 -3.87
CA ALA A 112 -15.65 6.40 -4.04
C ALA A 112 -14.79 5.65 -5.06
N SER A 113 -13.98 6.40 -5.80
CA SER A 113 -12.89 5.83 -6.59
C SER A 113 -11.66 5.66 -5.72
N VAL A 114 -10.67 4.93 -6.21
CA VAL A 114 -9.39 4.76 -5.52
C VAL A 114 -8.28 5.19 -6.45
N ILE A 115 -7.36 6.02 -5.95
CA ILE A 115 -6.17 6.42 -6.68
C ILE A 115 -4.92 5.95 -5.92
N LEU A 116 -3.86 5.74 -6.67
CA LEU A 116 -2.55 5.39 -6.11
C LEU A 116 -1.46 5.85 -7.08
N SER A 117 -0.24 5.89 -6.58
CA SER A 117 0.95 6.13 -7.41
C SER A 117 1.88 4.94 -7.27
N VAL A 118 2.51 4.55 -8.37
CA VAL A 118 3.46 3.44 -8.39
C VAL A 118 4.71 3.87 -9.16
N LEU A 119 5.88 3.57 -8.61
CA LEU A 119 7.15 3.86 -9.29
C LEU A 119 7.23 3.04 -10.57
N LYS A 120 7.72 3.67 -11.65
CA LYS A 120 7.87 3.00 -12.95
C LYS A 120 8.77 1.77 -12.88
N LYS A 121 9.73 1.77 -11.95
CA LYS A 121 10.66 0.65 -11.75
C LYS A 121 10.07 -0.49 -10.92
N ASN A 122 8.90 -0.29 -10.33
CA ASN A 122 8.26 -1.30 -9.49
C ASN A 122 7.31 -2.15 -10.34
N PRO A 123 7.54 -3.45 -10.45
CA PRO A 123 6.71 -4.31 -11.30
C PRO A 123 5.29 -4.53 -10.79
N VAL A 124 4.97 -4.05 -9.60
CA VAL A 124 3.63 -4.23 -9.02
C VAL A 124 2.53 -3.54 -9.84
N LYS A 125 2.89 -2.64 -10.75
CA LYS A 125 1.93 -1.99 -11.65
C LYS A 125 1.03 -3.01 -12.35
N SER A 126 1.59 -4.13 -12.79
CA SER A 126 0.81 -5.14 -13.50
C SER A 126 -0.27 -5.76 -12.62
N LEU A 127 -0.02 -5.89 -11.32
CA LEU A 127 -1.04 -6.37 -10.38
C LEU A 127 -2.20 -5.39 -10.31
N TYR A 128 -1.90 -4.10 -10.21
CA TYR A 128 -2.94 -3.09 -10.16
C TYR A 128 -3.76 -3.07 -11.44
N GLU A 129 -3.11 -3.22 -12.59
CA GLU A 129 -3.81 -3.29 -13.87
C GLU A 129 -4.77 -4.49 -13.92
N LYS A 130 -4.32 -5.64 -13.42
CA LYS A 130 -5.17 -6.84 -13.37
C LYS A 130 -6.38 -6.64 -12.48
N LEU A 131 -6.28 -5.80 -11.48
CA LEU A 131 -7.38 -5.52 -10.57
C LEU A 131 -8.32 -4.43 -11.09
N GLY A 132 -8.00 -3.82 -12.23
CA GLY A 132 -8.88 -2.85 -12.86
C GLY A 132 -8.40 -1.41 -12.79
N PHE A 133 -7.24 -1.15 -12.21
CA PHE A 133 -6.69 0.21 -12.20
C PHE A 133 -6.16 0.58 -13.58
N GLN A 134 -6.32 1.83 -13.94
CA GLN A 134 -5.82 2.37 -15.20
C GLN A 134 -4.91 3.57 -14.93
N VAL A 135 -3.87 3.71 -15.75
CA VAL A 135 -2.99 4.87 -15.68
C VAL A 135 -3.75 6.11 -16.11
N ILE A 136 -3.78 7.12 -15.26
CA ILE A 136 -4.45 8.40 -15.57
C ILE A 136 -3.48 9.56 -15.71
N ALA A 137 -2.25 9.40 -15.25
CA ALA A 137 -1.21 10.40 -15.38
C ALA A 137 0.14 9.75 -15.11
N GLU A 138 1.21 10.44 -15.47
CA GLU A 138 2.56 10.01 -15.14
C GLU A 138 3.48 11.20 -15.03
N ASP A 139 4.53 11.02 -14.24
CA ASP A 139 5.63 11.99 -14.19
C ASP A 139 6.94 11.23 -14.51
N GLU A 140 8.07 11.83 -14.18
CA GLU A 140 9.37 11.24 -14.50
C GLU A 140 9.54 9.85 -13.86
N HIS A 141 9.07 9.67 -12.64
CA HIS A 141 9.36 8.47 -11.85
C HIS A 141 8.18 7.55 -11.61
N SER A 142 6.95 8.03 -11.79
CA SER A 142 5.77 7.31 -11.32
C SER A 142 4.62 7.35 -12.32
N TYR A 143 3.76 6.35 -12.20
CA TYR A 143 2.42 6.37 -12.80
C TYR A 143 1.40 6.66 -11.70
N LYS A 144 0.41 7.49 -12.04
CA LYS A 144 -0.78 7.64 -11.19
C LYS A 144 -1.87 6.77 -11.78
N MET A 145 -2.48 5.96 -10.95
CA MET A 145 -3.48 4.99 -11.39
C MET A 145 -4.79 5.19 -10.63
N GLN A 146 -5.88 4.82 -11.27
CA GLN A 146 -7.21 4.97 -10.68
C GLN A 146 -8.07 3.77 -11.05
N ILE A 147 -8.88 3.33 -10.09
CA ILE A 147 -10.03 2.51 -10.37
C ILE A 147 -11.26 3.33 -10.01
N LYS A 148 -12.18 3.48 -10.97
CA LYS A 148 -13.35 4.32 -10.79
C LYS A 148 -14.40 3.59 -9.96
N LYS A 149 -15.21 4.37 -9.26
CA LYS A 149 -16.40 3.83 -8.62
C LYS A 149 -17.30 3.24 -9.68
N GLU A 150 -18.04 2.22 -9.32
CA GLU A 150 -19.02 1.65 -10.25
C GLU A 150 -20.18 2.60 -10.47
N GLU A 151 -20.65 2.61 -11.71
CA GLU A 151 -21.79 3.42 -12.10
C GLU A 151 -23.12 2.70 -11.85
#